data_ed7571940e5a30684ad0650bdfb72284
#
_entry.id   ed7571940e5a30684ad0650bdfb72284
#
_cell.length_a   1.000
_cell.length_b   1.000
_cell.length_c   1.000
_cell.angle_alpha   90.00
_cell.angle_beta   90.00
_cell.angle_gamma   90.00
#
_symmetry.space_group_name_H-M   'P 1'
#
loop_
_entity.id
_entity.type
_entity.pdbx_description
1 polymer ?
#
loop_
_entity_poly.entity_id
_entity_poly.type
_entity_poly.pdbx_seq_one_letter_code
_entity_poly.pdbx_strand_id
1 'polypeptide(L)'
;MYEIQERVRYSEVTEKGEMSLFSVVNLLQDCSTFHSHDVGMSIEVLQKKHRAWLLSAWNIELYALPKLYEKLSIGTSPHNFRGIFAYRNFWIQNEAREFYVKADSEWFSFDLEKGRPGKITEELIAPFKEREDVLHLPPLQRKLSGGRTHSRCAGISVYQPPHEQRQVHCFSGGSYFPMYRKAGYSFHRRRRKSRF
;
A
#
# COMPACT_ATOMS: atom_id res chain seq x y z
N MET A 1 5.27 -8.05 -14.21
CA MET A 1 4.73 -6.69 -13.97
C MET A 1 3.23 -6.71 -14.21
N TYR A 2 2.42 -6.10 -13.34
CA TYR A 2 0.96 -6.01 -13.49
C TYR A 2 0.56 -4.55 -13.64
N GLU A 3 -0.33 -4.24 -14.58
CA GLU A 3 -0.75 -2.87 -14.88
C GLU A 3 -2.25 -2.84 -15.21
N ILE A 4 -2.94 -1.82 -14.70
CA ILE A 4 -4.33 -1.50 -15.02
C ILE A 4 -4.43 -0.10 -15.60
N GLN A 5 -5.47 0.12 -16.41
CA GLN A 5 -5.80 1.43 -16.97
C GLN A 5 -7.05 1.96 -16.28
N GLU A 6 -6.96 3.19 -15.78
CA GLU A 6 -8.07 3.85 -15.09
C GLU A 6 -8.24 5.29 -15.58
N ARG A 7 -9.34 5.89 -15.19
CA ARG A 7 -9.62 7.31 -15.43
C ARG A 7 -9.96 7.97 -14.10
N VAL A 8 -9.37 9.14 -13.84
CA VAL A 8 -9.65 9.91 -12.62
C VAL A 8 -11.13 10.29 -12.57
N ARG A 9 -11.81 9.85 -11.50
CA ARG A 9 -13.24 10.05 -11.28
C ARG A 9 -13.50 11.30 -10.43
N TYR A 10 -14.70 11.85 -10.52
CA TYR A 10 -15.12 13.00 -9.72
C TYR A 10 -15.03 12.74 -8.20
N SER A 11 -15.35 11.52 -7.76
CA SER A 11 -15.27 11.10 -6.35
C SER A 11 -13.84 11.00 -5.79
N GLU A 12 -12.84 11.07 -6.65
CA GLU A 12 -11.43 10.87 -6.29
C GLU A 12 -10.66 12.18 -6.15
N VAL A 13 -11.28 13.30 -6.57
CA VAL A 13 -10.62 14.61 -6.59
C VAL A 13 -11.06 15.51 -5.45
N THR A 14 -10.18 16.44 -5.14
CA THR A 14 -10.45 17.55 -4.22
C THR A 14 -11.21 18.67 -4.94
N GLU A 15 -11.59 19.72 -4.23
CA GLU A 15 -12.16 20.94 -4.76
C GLU A 15 -11.30 21.64 -5.83
N LYS A 16 -10.00 21.33 -5.86
CA LYS A 16 -9.06 21.84 -6.89
C LYS A 16 -9.07 21.02 -8.18
N GLY A 17 -9.88 19.97 -8.25
CA GLY A 17 -9.90 19.06 -9.39
C GLY A 17 -8.68 18.13 -9.48
N GLU A 18 -7.85 18.06 -8.46
CA GLU A 18 -6.70 17.17 -8.35
C GLU A 18 -7.03 15.97 -7.50
N MET A 19 -6.51 14.78 -7.86
CA MET A 19 -6.71 13.56 -7.10
C MET A 19 -6.25 13.73 -5.65
N SER A 20 -7.07 13.28 -4.72
CA SER A 20 -6.68 13.29 -3.31
C SER A 20 -5.62 12.23 -3.05
N LEU A 21 -4.73 12.48 -2.07
CA LEU A 21 -3.72 11.50 -1.67
C LEU A 21 -4.35 10.17 -1.20
N PHE A 22 -5.53 10.25 -0.60
CA PHE A 22 -6.30 9.09 -0.19
C PHE A 22 -6.72 8.25 -1.41
N SER A 23 -7.19 8.89 -2.47
CA SER A 23 -7.55 8.21 -3.73
C SER A 23 -6.34 7.61 -4.42
N VAL A 24 -5.19 8.29 -4.39
CA VAL A 24 -3.91 7.73 -4.86
C VAL A 24 -3.61 6.41 -4.17
N VAL A 25 -3.63 6.38 -2.83
CA VAL A 25 -3.35 5.15 -2.05
C VAL A 25 -4.37 4.05 -2.35
N ASN A 26 -5.65 4.40 -2.51
CA ASN A 26 -6.69 3.43 -2.86
C ASN A 26 -6.42 2.78 -4.23
N LEU A 27 -6.08 3.56 -5.26
CA LEU A 27 -5.74 3.03 -6.58
C LEU A 27 -4.54 2.06 -6.52
N LEU A 28 -3.50 2.41 -5.75
CA LEU A 28 -2.35 1.52 -5.57
C LEU A 28 -2.76 0.20 -4.89
N GLN A 29 -3.61 0.27 -3.86
CA GLN A 29 -4.12 -0.93 -3.18
C GLN A 29 -5.02 -1.78 -4.08
N ASP A 30 -5.92 -1.14 -4.83
CA ASP A 30 -6.79 -1.84 -5.77
C ASP A 30 -5.96 -2.58 -6.82
N CYS A 31 -4.95 -1.93 -7.40
CA CYS A 31 -4.04 -2.54 -8.36
C CYS A 31 -3.34 -3.79 -7.78
N SER A 32 -2.88 -3.75 -6.52
CA SER A 32 -2.26 -4.91 -5.88
C SER A 32 -3.26 -6.03 -5.57
N THR A 33 -4.50 -5.67 -5.25
CA THR A 33 -5.58 -6.61 -4.97
C THR A 33 -6.00 -7.34 -6.25
N PHE A 34 -6.15 -6.60 -7.36
CA PHE A 34 -6.44 -7.18 -8.68
C PHE A 34 -5.31 -8.11 -9.13
N HIS A 35 -4.05 -7.66 -9.03
CA HIS A 35 -2.92 -8.54 -9.33
C HIS A 35 -2.98 -9.85 -8.53
N SER A 36 -3.22 -9.75 -7.22
CA SER A 36 -3.29 -10.94 -6.35
C SER A 36 -4.46 -11.86 -6.75
N HIS A 37 -5.60 -11.30 -7.13
CA HIS A 37 -6.74 -12.05 -7.65
C HIS A 37 -6.39 -12.79 -8.94
N ASP A 38 -5.79 -12.08 -9.91
CA ASP A 38 -5.52 -12.62 -11.24
C ASP A 38 -4.45 -13.71 -11.24
N VAL A 39 -3.51 -13.69 -10.28
CA VAL A 39 -2.55 -14.79 -10.08
C VAL A 39 -3.09 -15.91 -9.16
N GLY A 40 -4.39 -15.92 -8.86
CA GLY A 40 -5.03 -16.97 -8.07
C GLY A 40 -4.80 -16.88 -6.55
N MET A 41 -4.36 -15.72 -6.04
CA MET A 41 -4.14 -15.44 -4.62
C MET A 41 -5.10 -14.37 -4.09
N SER A 42 -6.37 -14.51 -4.46
CA SER A 42 -7.42 -13.60 -3.99
C SER A 42 -7.58 -13.61 -2.47
N ILE A 43 -8.31 -12.63 -1.94
CA ILE A 43 -8.60 -12.52 -0.50
C ILE A 43 -9.29 -13.78 0.00
N GLU A 44 -10.24 -14.34 -0.77
CA GLU A 44 -10.99 -15.55 -0.41
C GLU A 44 -10.07 -16.78 -0.38
N VAL A 45 -9.12 -16.89 -1.31
CA VAL A 45 -8.13 -17.97 -1.33
C VAL A 45 -7.20 -17.85 -0.12
N LEU A 46 -6.73 -16.66 0.20
CA LEU A 46 -5.91 -16.42 1.38
C LEU A 46 -6.66 -16.75 2.68
N GLN A 47 -7.95 -16.36 2.77
CA GLN A 47 -8.80 -16.71 3.93
C GLN A 47 -8.97 -18.22 4.10
N LYS A 48 -9.20 -18.97 3.01
CA LYS A 48 -9.26 -20.45 3.05
C LYS A 48 -7.94 -21.08 3.52
N LYS A 49 -6.82 -20.41 3.28
CA LYS A 49 -5.49 -20.81 3.76
C LYS A 49 -5.17 -20.27 5.16
N HIS A 50 -6.14 -19.63 5.84
CA HIS A 50 -5.97 -18.92 7.11
C HIS A 50 -4.84 -17.89 7.09
N ARG A 51 -4.70 -17.17 5.97
CA ARG A 51 -3.67 -16.15 5.75
C ARG A 51 -4.28 -14.80 5.37
N ALA A 52 -3.54 -13.74 5.71
CA ALA A 52 -3.82 -12.39 5.22
C ALA A 52 -2.50 -11.65 4.99
N TRP A 53 -2.50 -10.75 4.02
CA TRP A 53 -1.46 -9.74 3.88
C TRP A 53 -1.90 -8.46 4.59
N LEU A 54 -1.09 -8.00 5.55
CA LEU A 54 -1.34 -6.77 6.27
C LEU A 54 -0.28 -5.74 5.91
N LEU A 55 -0.73 -4.57 5.49
CA LEU A 55 0.13 -3.46 5.17
C LEU A 55 0.81 -2.92 6.44
N SER A 56 2.13 -2.81 6.43
CA SER A 56 2.96 -2.27 7.50
C SER A 56 3.32 -0.81 7.26
N ALA A 57 3.78 -0.49 6.05
CA ALA A 57 4.25 0.85 5.71
C ALA A 57 4.14 1.14 4.21
N TRP A 58 4.06 2.43 3.88
CA TRP A 58 4.21 3.00 2.57
C TRP A 58 5.38 3.99 2.55
N ASN A 59 6.14 3.97 1.45
CA ASN A 59 7.01 5.05 1.01
C ASN A 59 6.51 5.53 -0.34
N ILE A 60 6.00 6.75 -0.42
CA ILE A 60 5.37 7.30 -1.63
C ILE A 60 6.12 8.56 -2.04
N GLU A 61 6.67 8.55 -3.25
CA GLU A 61 7.20 9.73 -3.93
C GLU A 61 6.14 10.30 -4.87
N LEU A 62 5.76 11.54 -4.60
CA LEU A 62 4.74 12.25 -5.36
C LEU A 62 5.38 13.33 -6.21
N TYR A 63 5.33 13.19 -7.53
CA TYR A 63 5.84 14.16 -8.50
C TYR A 63 4.77 15.15 -8.91
N ALA A 64 3.53 14.66 -9.16
CA ALA A 64 2.36 15.49 -9.43
C ALA A 64 1.10 14.75 -9.00
N LEU A 65 -0.02 15.46 -8.89
CA LEU A 65 -1.34 14.88 -8.65
C LEU A 65 -2.10 14.82 -9.98
N PRO A 66 -2.63 13.63 -10.34
CA PRO A 66 -3.51 13.50 -11.50
C PRO A 66 -4.74 14.39 -11.39
N LYS A 67 -5.21 14.92 -12.52
CA LYS A 67 -6.39 15.79 -12.59
C LYS A 67 -7.62 15.02 -13.02
N LEU A 68 -8.78 15.58 -12.70
CA LEU A 68 -10.08 15.04 -13.12
C LEU A 68 -10.09 14.72 -14.62
N TYR A 69 -10.61 13.54 -14.97
CA TYR A 69 -10.72 12.97 -16.32
C TYR A 69 -9.43 12.46 -16.96
N GLU A 70 -8.26 12.68 -16.37
CA GLU A 70 -7.02 12.13 -16.91
C GLU A 70 -7.06 10.59 -16.91
N LYS A 71 -6.48 10.02 -17.96
CA LYS A 71 -6.26 8.59 -18.06
C LYS A 71 -4.92 8.23 -17.41
N LEU A 72 -4.94 7.17 -16.64
CA LEU A 72 -3.81 6.73 -15.83
C LEU A 72 -3.47 5.28 -16.15
N SER A 73 -2.18 5.00 -16.12
CA SER A 73 -1.64 3.65 -16.02
C SER A 73 -1.15 3.44 -14.59
N ILE A 74 -1.73 2.47 -13.89
CA ILE A 74 -1.36 2.13 -12.52
C ILE A 74 -0.72 0.75 -12.54
N GLY A 75 0.52 0.66 -12.06
CA GLY A 75 1.25 -0.58 -12.07
C GLY A 75 1.75 -1.01 -10.71
N THR A 76 2.03 -2.32 -10.60
CA THR A 76 2.59 -2.92 -9.39
C THR A 76 3.47 -4.12 -9.71
N SER A 77 4.50 -4.31 -8.89
CA SER A 77 5.39 -5.48 -8.95
C SER A 77 5.89 -5.85 -7.55
N PRO A 78 5.61 -7.07 -7.05
CA PRO A 78 6.29 -7.57 -5.86
C PRO A 78 7.77 -7.80 -6.19
N HIS A 79 8.67 -7.37 -5.29
CA HIS A 79 10.11 -7.43 -5.60
C HIS A 79 10.94 -8.18 -4.56
N ASN A 80 10.44 -8.35 -3.35
CA ASN A 80 11.19 -9.05 -2.31
C ASN A 80 10.27 -9.72 -1.29
N PHE A 81 10.71 -10.90 -0.80
CA PHE A 81 10.05 -11.64 0.27
C PHE A 81 11.10 -12.10 1.28
N ARG A 82 10.94 -11.69 2.54
CA ARG A 82 11.92 -12.01 3.59
C ARG A 82 11.25 -12.33 4.92
N GLY A 83 11.30 -13.59 5.33
CA GLY A 83 10.75 -14.05 6.60
C GLY A 83 9.24 -13.95 6.66
N ILE A 84 8.72 -12.93 7.33
CA ILE A 84 7.29 -12.61 7.39
C ILE A 84 6.93 -11.44 6.49
N PHE A 85 7.91 -10.71 5.92
CA PHE A 85 7.71 -9.49 5.17
C PHE A 85 7.72 -9.71 3.65
N ALA A 86 6.88 -8.97 2.96
CA ALA A 86 6.83 -8.86 1.51
C ALA A 86 6.92 -7.38 1.12
N TYR A 87 7.61 -7.10 0.03
CA TYR A 87 7.82 -5.75 -0.50
C TYR A 87 7.28 -5.67 -1.91
N ARG A 88 6.67 -4.51 -2.25
CA ARG A 88 6.00 -4.32 -3.51
C ARG A 88 6.15 -2.89 -3.99
N ASN A 89 6.63 -2.72 -5.22
CA ASN A 89 6.66 -1.45 -5.92
C ASN A 89 5.32 -1.13 -6.56
N PHE A 90 5.05 0.17 -6.71
CA PHE A 90 3.90 0.71 -7.42
C PHE A 90 4.27 1.98 -8.18
N TRP A 91 3.49 2.29 -9.19
CA TRP A 91 3.59 3.54 -9.91
C TRP A 91 2.23 3.97 -10.46
N ILE A 92 2.09 5.28 -10.67
CA ILE A 92 1.02 5.88 -11.46
C ILE A 92 1.69 6.73 -12.53
N GLN A 93 1.28 6.56 -13.79
CA GLN A 93 1.76 7.28 -14.95
C GLN A 93 0.59 7.88 -15.74
N ASN A 94 0.87 8.96 -16.48
CA ASN A 94 -0.03 9.50 -17.49
C ASN A 94 0.05 8.74 -18.83
N GLU A 95 -0.71 9.17 -19.83
CA GLU A 95 -0.67 8.57 -21.18
C GLU A 95 0.70 8.72 -21.87
N ALA A 96 1.50 9.72 -21.49
CA ALA A 96 2.88 9.92 -21.99
C ALA A 96 3.92 9.09 -21.22
N ARG A 97 3.49 8.21 -20.30
CA ARG A 97 4.36 7.39 -19.44
C ARG A 97 5.22 8.21 -18.45
N GLU A 98 4.85 9.44 -18.18
CA GLU A 98 5.48 10.25 -17.14
C GLU A 98 4.91 9.87 -15.77
N PHE A 99 5.79 9.78 -14.77
CA PHE A 99 5.40 9.39 -13.42
C PHE A 99 4.70 10.51 -12.66
N TYR A 100 3.51 10.24 -12.17
CA TYR A 100 2.84 11.00 -11.12
C TYR A 100 3.24 10.52 -9.75
N VAL A 101 3.37 9.20 -9.58
CA VAL A 101 3.66 8.56 -8.31
C VAL A 101 4.62 7.39 -8.53
N LYS A 102 5.59 7.25 -7.62
CA LYS A 102 6.32 6.00 -7.38
C LYS A 102 6.15 5.63 -5.93
N ALA A 103 5.97 4.36 -5.64
CA ALA A 103 5.82 3.93 -4.26
C ALA A 103 6.44 2.56 -4.01
N ASP A 104 6.88 2.36 -2.77
CA ASP A 104 7.24 1.06 -2.22
C ASP A 104 6.41 0.79 -0.97
N SER A 105 6.06 -0.45 -0.74
CA SER A 105 5.25 -0.87 0.41
C SER A 105 5.85 -2.07 1.10
N GLU A 106 5.70 -2.10 2.41
CA GLU A 106 6.03 -3.24 3.26
C GLU A 106 4.74 -3.89 3.76
N TRP A 107 4.61 -5.18 3.53
CA TRP A 107 3.51 -6.01 3.99
C TRP A 107 4.04 -7.11 4.88
N PHE A 108 3.21 -7.65 5.77
CA PHE A 108 3.55 -8.87 6.48
C PHE A 108 2.45 -9.90 6.38
N SER A 109 2.88 -11.17 6.30
CA SER A 109 1.97 -12.31 6.34
C SER A 109 1.42 -12.48 7.75
N PHE A 110 0.11 -12.63 7.88
CA PHE A 110 -0.59 -12.84 9.14
C PHE A 110 -1.31 -14.17 9.12
N ASP A 111 -1.13 -14.95 10.16
CA ASP A 111 -1.80 -16.22 10.39
C ASP A 111 -3.10 -15.94 11.14
N LEU A 112 -4.24 -16.12 10.45
CA LEU A 112 -5.57 -15.81 10.99
C LEU A 112 -5.99 -16.80 12.08
N GLU A 113 -5.50 -18.04 12.01
CA GLU A 113 -5.81 -19.07 13.00
C GLU A 113 -5.05 -18.82 14.31
N LYS A 114 -3.74 -18.51 14.20
CA LYS A 114 -2.89 -18.25 15.36
C LYS A 114 -2.96 -16.80 15.86
N GLY A 115 -3.60 -15.90 15.12
CA GLY A 115 -3.74 -14.49 15.48
C GLY A 115 -2.41 -13.73 15.59
N ARG A 116 -1.38 -14.10 14.81
CA ARG A 116 -0.04 -13.51 14.85
C ARG A 116 0.65 -13.51 13.48
N PRO A 117 1.69 -12.70 13.28
CA PRO A 117 2.52 -12.77 12.08
C PRO A 117 3.06 -14.19 11.85
N GLY A 118 2.99 -14.67 10.61
CA GLY A 118 3.42 -15.99 10.19
C GLY A 118 4.47 -15.92 9.09
N LYS A 119 5.35 -16.92 9.04
CA LYS A 119 6.32 -17.02 7.95
C LYS A 119 5.63 -17.14 6.60
N ILE A 120 6.19 -16.47 5.62
CA ILE A 120 5.81 -16.62 4.21
C ILE A 120 6.24 -18.00 3.75
N THR A 121 5.31 -18.75 3.16
CA THR A 121 5.57 -20.05 2.56
C THR A 121 5.77 -19.91 1.05
N GLU A 122 6.45 -20.86 0.44
CA GLU A 122 6.65 -20.92 -1.01
C GLU A 122 5.33 -20.86 -1.78
N GLU A 123 4.31 -21.54 -1.27
CA GLU A 123 2.96 -21.55 -1.84
C GLU A 123 2.33 -20.15 -1.95
N LEU A 124 2.62 -19.26 -0.99
CA LEU A 124 2.09 -17.89 -0.99
C LEU A 124 2.79 -16.98 -2.01
N ILE A 125 4.02 -17.29 -2.40
CA ILE A 125 4.84 -16.42 -3.23
C ILE A 125 5.09 -16.96 -4.65
N ALA A 126 4.91 -18.27 -4.86
CA ALA A 126 5.14 -18.89 -6.16
C ALA A 126 4.41 -18.17 -7.31
N PRO A 127 3.13 -17.76 -7.16
CA PRO A 127 2.41 -17.05 -8.21
C PRO A 127 2.97 -15.66 -8.56
N PHE A 128 3.83 -15.10 -7.69
CA PHE A 128 4.41 -13.75 -7.85
C PHE A 128 5.88 -13.78 -8.29
N LYS A 129 6.43 -14.94 -8.67
CA LYS A 129 7.88 -15.10 -8.94
C LYS A 129 8.36 -14.57 -10.28
N GLU A 130 7.47 -14.33 -11.23
CA GLU A 130 7.86 -13.72 -12.50
C GLU A 130 8.17 -12.23 -12.27
N ARG A 131 9.46 -11.95 -12.11
CA ARG A 131 9.98 -10.62 -11.82
C ARG A 131 10.56 -9.99 -13.08
N GLU A 132 10.02 -8.88 -13.45
CA GLU A 132 10.66 -7.91 -14.33
C GLU A 132 10.92 -6.62 -13.52
N ASP A 133 11.81 -5.81 -13.99
CA ASP A 133 12.35 -4.55 -13.47
C ASP A 133 11.72 -3.97 -12.19
N VAL A 134 12.55 -3.86 -11.17
CA VAL A 134 12.22 -3.27 -9.88
C VAL A 134 12.47 -1.77 -9.94
N LEU A 135 11.49 -0.96 -9.52
CA LEU A 135 11.71 0.47 -9.29
C LEU A 135 12.71 0.65 -8.14
N HIS A 136 13.83 1.30 -8.42
CA HIS A 136 14.76 1.67 -7.36
C HIS A 136 14.23 2.90 -6.61
N LEU A 137 13.61 2.65 -5.46
CA LEU A 137 13.18 3.67 -4.53
C LEU A 137 14.09 3.66 -3.30
N PRO A 138 14.27 4.81 -2.62
CA PRO A 138 14.96 4.84 -1.34
C PRO A 138 14.34 3.83 -0.36
N PRO A 139 15.16 3.17 0.47
CA PRO A 139 14.64 2.19 1.42
C PRO A 139 13.65 2.84 2.40
N LEU A 140 12.62 2.07 2.79
CA LEU A 140 11.64 2.49 3.79
C LEU A 140 12.33 2.93 5.08
N GLN A 141 12.20 4.20 5.41
CA GLN A 141 12.74 4.75 6.65
C GLN A 141 11.79 4.43 7.81
N ARG A 142 12.19 3.52 8.69
CA ARG A 142 11.40 3.15 9.88
C ARG A 142 11.39 4.22 10.99
N LYS A 143 12.28 5.22 10.91
CA LYS A 143 12.32 6.38 11.81
C LYS A 143 12.20 7.66 11.00
N LEU A 144 11.16 8.44 11.27
CA LEU A 144 11.06 9.80 10.78
C LEU A 144 12.15 10.62 11.48
N SER A 145 13.21 10.98 10.77
CA SER A 145 14.14 12.02 11.24
C SER A 145 13.37 13.34 11.31
N GLY A 146 13.36 13.96 12.48
CA GLY A 146 12.54 15.08 12.93
C GLY A 146 12.28 16.21 11.93
N GLY A 147 11.34 16.01 11.02
CA GLY A 147 10.74 17.02 10.17
C GLY A 147 9.35 17.41 10.69
N ARG A 148 8.93 18.64 10.44
CA ARG A 148 7.60 19.12 10.83
C ARG A 148 6.52 18.33 10.08
N THR A 149 5.71 17.58 10.83
CA THR A 149 4.54 16.90 10.29
C THR A 149 3.41 17.90 10.12
N HIS A 150 3.00 18.17 8.88
CA HIS A 150 1.76 18.89 8.59
C HIS A 150 0.67 17.87 8.26
N SER A 151 -0.42 17.93 9.04
CA SER A 151 -1.65 17.15 9.00
C SER A 151 -1.56 15.65 9.34
N ARG A 152 -2.25 15.29 10.42
CA ARG A 152 -2.58 13.92 10.78
C ARG A 152 -3.93 13.57 10.17
N CYS A 153 -3.94 12.83 9.09
CA CYS A 153 -5.11 12.07 8.69
C CYS A 153 -4.85 10.61 9.05
N ALA A 154 -5.56 10.09 10.06
CA ALA A 154 -5.73 8.66 10.35
C ALA A 154 -4.53 7.74 10.03
N GLY A 155 -3.35 8.02 10.58
CA GLY A 155 -2.16 7.16 10.44
C GLY A 155 -1.25 7.46 9.24
N ILE A 156 -1.54 8.47 8.45
CA ILE A 156 -0.71 8.94 7.34
C ILE A 156 0.10 10.14 7.81
N SER A 157 1.43 10.02 7.84
CA SER A 157 2.33 11.16 8.04
C SER A 157 2.88 11.61 6.70
N VAL A 158 2.56 12.86 6.30
CA VAL A 158 3.10 13.48 5.09
C VAL A 158 4.37 14.23 5.47
N TYR A 159 5.51 13.82 4.95
CA TYR A 159 6.76 14.57 5.07
C TYR A 159 6.95 15.42 3.82
N GLN A 160 7.17 16.71 4.00
CA GLN A 160 7.51 17.63 2.93
C GLN A 160 8.96 18.09 3.15
N PRO A 161 9.93 17.59 2.36
CA PRO A 161 11.28 18.14 2.39
C PRO A 161 11.29 19.56 1.82
N PRO A 162 12.31 20.40 2.15
CA PRO A 162 12.33 21.82 1.80
C PRO A 162 12.40 22.14 0.30
N HIS A 163 12.71 21.18 -0.57
CA HIS A 163 12.82 21.38 -2.02
C HIS A 163 12.36 20.14 -2.82
N GLU A 164 11.36 20.33 -3.65
CA GLU A 164 10.92 19.65 -4.88
C GLU A 164 10.32 18.23 -4.81
N GLN A 165 10.44 17.41 -3.78
CA GLN A 165 9.80 16.10 -3.75
C GLN A 165 8.95 15.93 -2.49
N ARG A 166 7.67 15.60 -2.66
CA ARG A 166 6.78 15.28 -1.54
C ARG A 166 6.91 13.78 -1.26
N GLN A 167 7.54 13.41 -0.16
CA GLN A 167 7.52 12.03 0.34
C GLN A 167 6.41 11.86 1.38
N VAL A 168 5.62 10.80 1.21
CA VAL A 168 4.55 10.43 2.13
C VAL A 168 4.91 9.10 2.75
N HIS A 169 5.10 9.10 4.07
CA HIS A 169 5.30 7.88 4.83
C HIS A 169 4.00 7.56 5.59
N CYS A 170 3.41 6.43 5.27
CA CYS A 170 2.22 5.94 5.96
C CYS A 170 2.59 4.76 6.85
N PHE A 171 2.31 4.86 8.13
CA PHE A 171 2.40 3.74 9.06
C PHE A 171 0.99 3.28 9.42
N SER A 172 0.66 2.02 9.22
CA SER A 172 -0.62 1.46 9.63
C SER A 172 -0.67 1.24 11.15
N GLY A 173 -0.74 2.32 11.89
CA GLY A 173 -0.98 2.33 13.33
C GLY A 173 -2.46 2.37 13.67
N GLY A 174 -3.23 1.36 13.32
CA GLY A 174 -4.61 1.21 13.76
C GLY A 174 -5.67 1.50 12.71
N SER A 175 -6.40 0.48 12.34
CA SER A 175 -7.78 0.54 11.84
C SER A 175 -8.03 0.91 10.37
N TYR A 176 -7.30 0.30 9.42
CA TYR A 176 -7.80 0.21 8.07
C TYR A 176 -8.12 -1.25 7.71
N PHE A 177 -9.28 -1.74 8.19
CA PHE A 177 -9.84 -3.04 7.85
C PHE A 177 -11.34 -2.97 7.52
N PRO A 178 -11.78 -2.23 6.49
CA PRO A 178 -13.20 -2.31 6.13
C PRO A 178 -13.58 -3.70 5.60
N MET A 179 -12.67 -4.42 4.93
CA MET A 179 -12.97 -5.74 4.35
C MET A 179 -12.97 -6.88 5.38
N TYR A 180 -12.08 -6.85 6.38
CA TYR A 180 -12.02 -7.91 7.41
C TYR A 180 -13.06 -7.73 8.52
N ARG A 181 -13.63 -6.54 8.69
CA ARG A 181 -14.75 -6.32 9.64
C ARG A 181 -16.02 -7.09 9.26
N LYS A 182 -16.27 -7.31 7.97
CA LYS A 182 -17.40 -8.13 7.49
C LYS A 182 -17.21 -9.63 7.73
N ALA A 183 -15.99 -10.09 7.98
CA ALA A 183 -15.67 -11.49 8.25
C ALA A 183 -15.75 -11.87 9.75
N GLY A 184 -16.24 -11.00 10.62
CA GLY A 184 -16.50 -11.33 12.03
C GLY A 184 -15.26 -11.34 12.95
N TYR A 185 -14.10 -10.95 12.46
CA TYR A 185 -12.89 -10.89 13.29
C TYR A 185 -12.83 -9.57 14.06
N SER A 186 -13.08 -9.61 15.38
CA SER A 186 -12.88 -8.47 16.27
C SER A 186 -11.49 -8.52 16.89
N PHE A 187 -10.64 -7.55 16.56
CA PHE A 187 -9.36 -7.40 17.22
C PHE A 187 -9.56 -6.73 18.59
N HIS A 188 -9.45 -7.49 19.67
CA HIS A 188 -9.45 -6.96 21.03
C HIS A 188 -8.10 -6.32 21.33
N ARG A 189 -8.07 -5.01 21.42
CA ARG A 189 -6.92 -4.23 21.92
C ARG A 189 -6.74 -4.56 23.41
N ARG A 190 -5.77 -5.40 23.77
CA ARG A 190 -5.32 -5.49 25.17
C ARG A 190 -4.75 -4.12 25.57
N ARG A 191 -5.54 -3.35 26.33
CA ARG A 191 -5.03 -2.18 27.07
C ARG A 191 -3.98 -2.68 28.04
N ARG A 192 -2.71 -2.33 27.82
CA ARG A 192 -1.73 -2.35 28.90
C ARG A 192 -2.19 -1.32 29.92
N LYS A 193 -2.62 -1.78 31.08
CA LYS A 193 -2.74 -0.92 32.26
C LYS A 193 -1.34 -0.47 32.61
N SER A 194 -1.01 0.79 32.37
CA SER A 194 0.12 1.44 33.04
C SER A 194 -0.26 1.58 34.51
N ARG A 195 0.41 0.86 35.36
CA ARG A 195 0.49 1.24 36.77
C ARG A 195 1.56 2.33 36.87
N PHE A 196 1.17 3.41 37.50
CA PHE A 196 1.85 4.65 37.86
C PHE A 196 2.00 5.68 36.75
#